data_e2eb6c5c5a4d1fa4f3fa75dba15b31d9
#
_entry.id   e2eb6c5c5a4d1fa4f3fa75dba15b31d9
#
_cell.length_a   1.000
_cell.length_b   1.000
_cell.length_c   1.000
_cell.angle_alpha   90.00
_cell.angle_beta   90.00
_cell.angle_gamma   90.00
#
_symmetry.space_group_name_H-M   'P 1'
#
loop_
_entity.id
_entity.type
_entity.pdbx_description
1 polymer ?
#
loop_
_entity_poly.entity_id
_entity_poly.type
_entity_poly.pdbx_seq_one_letter_code
_entity_poly.pdbx_strand_id
1 'polypeptide(L)'
;MSNNTVTLVRRQKEDYWQWLFKLSFFVLWPFGAFLYALKDAASRSSYTIFFLFGVIFCWHMNPTNLDRYDDLIGIMETVIYSDYSFSDICNQVIDYFNFSEDAPKELYNNLLIFISKSFSLNPHLFFAIAAVPYLIFMLKSLKLITDDSKFDKSIYCLIILALFVLPRDIITVQNPRFTTGVWIAVYATIRFFQQRHYSLKYFVMIAITPLIHSGFWFYLPLFIGGLLLRHYPKLTIWLLYISVPFSYMSYEILSTFDYSLLPPFLSKWAENYMNEEHFSKYVLHEGGSGFYWVARIAAIIKTTVYLLVPLFLWKYKDNPQVKKEHGSLLQYYIYIYAAINFIQFVPVLGERFMWIVQILSAYLIFKIIYPRDKKLIIWLLIGCSYFIFRRYFYGGAVSSSVPLNVFYNPAPSLILDFWGVTGY
;
A
#
# COMPACT_ATOMS: atom_id res chain seq x y z
N MET A 1 -14.74 39.08 11.13
CA MET A 1 -15.32 37.74 11.32
C MET A 1 -15.75 37.20 9.95
N SER A 2 -14.90 36.45 9.29
CA SER A 2 -15.17 35.88 7.95
C SER A 2 -15.79 34.50 8.14
N ASN A 3 -17.06 34.37 7.78
CA ASN A 3 -17.76 33.10 7.72
C ASN A 3 -17.09 32.18 6.69
N ASN A 4 -16.19 31.32 7.15
CA ASN A 4 -15.71 30.19 6.37
C ASN A 4 -16.83 29.14 6.29
N THR A 5 -17.79 29.38 5.41
CA THR A 5 -18.67 28.32 4.90
C THR A 5 -17.78 27.36 4.12
N VAL A 6 -17.36 26.29 4.81
CA VAL A 6 -16.89 25.07 4.15
C VAL A 6 -18.06 24.64 3.28
N THR A 7 -17.94 24.85 1.99
CA THR A 7 -18.87 24.32 0.99
C THR A 7 -18.72 22.79 1.06
N LEU A 8 -19.49 22.18 1.96
CA LEU A 8 -19.76 20.75 1.92
C LEU A 8 -20.36 20.49 0.55
N VAL A 9 -19.59 19.85 -0.32
CA VAL A 9 -20.10 19.32 -1.58
C VAL A 9 -21.36 18.56 -1.21
N ARG A 10 -22.50 19.10 -1.67
CA ARG A 10 -23.82 18.51 -1.48
C ARG A 10 -23.74 17.14 -2.14
N ARG A 11 -23.42 16.09 -1.35
CA ARG A 11 -23.52 14.70 -1.83
C ARG A 11 -24.91 14.59 -2.42
N GLN A 12 -25.01 14.39 -3.72
CA GLN A 12 -26.27 14.01 -4.33
C GLN A 12 -26.76 12.83 -3.50
N LYS A 13 -27.96 12.95 -2.96
CA LYS A 13 -28.63 11.85 -2.28
C LYS A 13 -28.68 10.75 -3.34
N GLU A 14 -27.88 9.72 -3.14
CA GLU A 14 -27.87 8.57 -4.03
C GLU A 14 -29.28 7.99 -4.04
N ASP A 15 -29.86 7.83 -5.21
CA ASP A 15 -31.18 7.26 -5.34
C ASP A 15 -31.13 5.79 -4.89
N TYR A 16 -32.10 5.40 -4.07
CA TYR A 16 -32.27 4.03 -3.58
C TYR A 16 -32.26 3.02 -4.74
N TRP A 17 -32.90 3.36 -5.87
CA TRP A 17 -32.94 2.52 -7.07
C TRP A 17 -31.57 2.31 -7.72
N GLN A 18 -30.71 3.32 -7.73
CA GLN A 18 -29.33 3.16 -8.22
C GLN A 18 -28.54 2.22 -7.32
N TRP A 19 -28.75 2.32 -6.01
CA TRP A 19 -28.08 1.43 -5.07
C TRP A 19 -28.55 -0.03 -5.24
N LEU A 20 -29.86 -0.24 -5.32
CA LEU A 20 -30.45 -1.55 -5.55
C LEU A 20 -30.01 -2.15 -6.89
N PHE A 21 -30.01 -1.33 -7.96
CA PHE A 21 -29.53 -1.76 -9.27
C PHE A 21 -28.09 -2.24 -9.23
N LYS A 22 -27.17 -1.47 -8.63
CA LYS A 22 -25.75 -1.86 -8.52
C LYS A 22 -25.58 -3.17 -7.75
N LEU A 23 -26.31 -3.38 -6.67
CA LEU A 23 -26.26 -4.64 -5.92
C LEU A 23 -26.84 -5.81 -6.71
N SER A 24 -27.99 -5.64 -7.36
CA SER A 24 -28.56 -6.69 -8.20
C SER A 24 -27.63 -7.04 -9.36
N PHE A 25 -27.01 -6.02 -9.98
CA PHE A 25 -26.03 -6.24 -11.03
C PHE A 25 -24.78 -6.93 -10.51
N PHE A 26 -24.35 -6.63 -9.27
CA PHE A 26 -23.24 -7.33 -8.62
C PHE A 26 -23.54 -8.82 -8.40
N VAL A 27 -24.75 -9.17 -8.00
CA VAL A 27 -25.15 -10.57 -7.84
C VAL A 27 -25.09 -11.32 -9.18
N LEU A 28 -25.51 -10.69 -10.27
CA LEU A 28 -25.52 -11.27 -11.62
C LEU A 28 -24.12 -11.31 -12.25
N TRP A 29 -23.33 -10.26 -12.08
CA TRP A 29 -22.01 -10.11 -12.68
C TRP A 29 -21.13 -9.15 -11.87
N PRO A 30 -20.37 -9.67 -10.88
CA PRO A 30 -19.55 -8.85 -9.97
C PRO A 30 -18.57 -7.92 -10.67
N PHE A 31 -17.85 -8.42 -11.68
CA PHE A 31 -16.89 -7.61 -12.43
C PHE A 31 -17.57 -6.54 -13.29
N GLY A 32 -18.68 -6.86 -13.93
CA GLY A 32 -19.49 -5.87 -14.66
C GLY A 32 -20.02 -4.76 -13.75
N ALA A 33 -20.48 -5.12 -12.54
CA ALA A 33 -20.90 -4.15 -11.54
C ALA A 33 -19.74 -3.28 -11.07
N PHE A 34 -18.52 -3.85 -10.89
CA PHE A 34 -17.30 -3.10 -10.59
C PHE A 34 -17.00 -2.07 -11.70
N LEU A 35 -17.02 -2.48 -12.97
CA LEU A 35 -16.81 -1.55 -14.10
C LEU A 35 -17.89 -0.47 -14.16
N TYR A 36 -19.14 -0.83 -13.92
CA TYR A 36 -20.24 0.14 -13.86
C TYR A 36 -20.06 1.15 -12.72
N ALA A 37 -19.63 0.67 -11.56
CA ALA A 37 -19.37 1.51 -10.38
C ALA A 37 -18.25 2.55 -10.60
N LEU A 38 -17.31 2.31 -11.53
CA LEU A 38 -16.28 3.29 -11.89
C LEU A 38 -16.86 4.58 -12.48
N LYS A 39 -18.04 4.51 -13.15
CA LYS A 39 -18.71 5.70 -13.69
C LYS A 39 -19.09 6.70 -12.60
N ASP A 40 -19.29 6.20 -11.38
CA ASP A 40 -19.77 6.96 -10.24
C ASP A 40 -18.95 6.63 -9.00
N ALA A 41 -17.61 6.67 -9.15
CA ALA A 41 -16.64 6.21 -8.15
C ALA A 41 -16.73 6.92 -6.80
N ALA A 42 -17.36 8.10 -6.71
CA ALA A 42 -17.54 8.84 -5.46
C ALA A 42 -18.79 8.41 -4.65
N SER A 43 -19.70 7.60 -5.23
CA SER A 43 -20.94 7.19 -4.57
C SER A 43 -20.70 6.12 -3.49
N ARG A 44 -21.59 6.05 -2.50
CA ARG A 44 -21.49 5.04 -1.43
C ARG A 44 -21.69 3.62 -1.98
N SER A 45 -22.65 3.45 -2.90
CA SER A 45 -22.91 2.16 -3.52
C SER A 45 -21.70 1.68 -4.32
N SER A 46 -21.02 2.56 -5.06
CA SER A 46 -19.81 2.20 -5.78
C SER A 46 -18.70 1.72 -4.84
N TYR A 47 -18.49 2.38 -3.68
CA TYR A 47 -17.56 1.89 -2.67
C TYR A 47 -17.94 0.52 -2.11
N THR A 48 -19.23 0.27 -1.92
CA THR A 48 -19.71 -1.06 -1.51
C THR A 48 -19.41 -2.11 -2.57
N ILE A 49 -19.66 -1.80 -3.85
CA ILE A 49 -19.32 -2.71 -4.96
C ILE A 49 -17.79 -2.95 -5.04
N PHE A 50 -16.97 -1.91 -4.93
CA PHE A 50 -15.51 -2.07 -4.93
C PHE A 50 -15.03 -2.95 -3.78
N PHE A 51 -15.60 -2.78 -2.60
CA PHE A 51 -15.29 -3.61 -1.45
C PHE A 51 -15.70 -5.07 -1.67
N LEU A 52 -16.94 -5.32 -2.05
CA LEU A 52 -17.46 -6.67 -2.27
C LEU A 52 -16.72 -7.39 -3.41
N PHE A 53 -16.48 -6.70 -4.52
CA PHE A 53 -15.70 -7.26 -5.62
C PHE A 53 -14.26 -7.56 -5.18
N GLY A 54 -13.66 -6.68 -4.43
CA GLY A 54 -12.32 -6.88 -3.89
C GLY A 54 -12.22 -8.10 -2.97
N VAL A 55 -13.21 -8.33 -2.11
CA VAL A 55 -13.26 -9.53 -1.26
C VAL A 55 -13.41 -10.79 -2.11
N ILE A 56 -14.32 -10.82 -3.09
CA ILE A 56 -14.48 -11.99 -4.00
C ILE A 56 -13.20 -12.22 -4.80
N PHE A 57 -12.58 -11.17 -5.31
CA PHE A 57 -11.33 -11.26 -6.06
C PHE A 57 -10.23 -11.90 -5.22
N CYS A 58 -10.04 -11.43 -3.98
CA CYS A 58 -9.05 -11.99 -3.08
C CYS A 58 -9.37 -13.39 -2.62
N TRP A 59 -10.65 -13.73 -2.52
CA TRP A 59 -11.09 -15.07 -2.21
C TRP A 59 -10.63 -16.09 -3.25
N HIS A 60 -10.65 -15.72 -4.53
CA HIS A 60 -10.20 -16.59 -5.63
C HIS A 60 -8.70 -16.46 -5.95
N MET A 61 -7.93 -15.78 -5.08
CA MET A 61 -6.53 -15.53 -5.35
C MET A 61 -5.70 -16.80 -5.21
N ASN A 62 -4.89 -17.08 -6.24
CA ASN A 62 -3.89 -18.13 -6.23
C ASN A 62 -2.49 -17.51 -6.06
N PRO A 63 -1.65 -18.07 -5.20
CA PRO A 63 -0.26 -17.63 -5.10
C PRO A 63 0.52 -18.00 -6.37
N THR A 64 1.21 -17.02 -6.97
CA THR A 64 1.81 -17.17 -8.32
C THR A 64 3.32 -17.00 -8.37
N ASN A 65 3.95 -16.61 -7.28
CA ASN A 65 5.40 -16.34 -7.27
C ASN A 65 6.11 -17.46 -6.51
N LEU A 66 7.09 -18.13 -7.13
CA LEU A 66 7.77 -19.29 -6.57
C LEU A 66 8.33 -19.03 -5.15
N ASP A 67 9.02 -17.93 -4.90
CA ASP A 67 9.53 -17.60 -3.57
C ASP A 67 8.43 -17.27 -2.54
N ARG A 68 7.31 -16.71 -3.01
CA ARG A 68 6.13 -16.44 -2.17
C ARG A 68 5.16 -17.60 -2.15
N TYR A 69 5.28 -18.49 -3.10
CA TYR A 69 4.48 -19.72 -3.16
C TYR A 69 4.78 -20.60 -1.96
N ASP A 70 6.06 -20.78 -1.61
CA ASP A 70 6.47 -21.55 -0.44
C ASP A 70 6.00 -20.89 0.86
N ASP A 71 6.15 -19.57 1.00
CA ASP A 71 5.61 -18.81 2.13
C ASP A 71 4.08 -18.92 2.22
N LEU A 72 3.38 -18.90 1.10
CA LEU A 72 1.93 -18.95 1.04
C LEU A 72 1.39 -20.36 1.21
N ILE A 73 2.06 -21.37 0.68
CA ILE A 73 1.77 -22.78 0.98
C ILE A 73 1.98 -23.03 2.47
N GLY A 74 3.08 -22.58 3.07
CA GLY A 74 3.30 -22.66 4.49
C GLY A 74 2.18 -22.00 5.32
N ILE A 75 1.66 -20.85 4.88
CA ILE A 75 0.48 -20.22 5.48
C ILE A 75 -0.76 -21.08 5.29
N MET A 76 -0.99 -21.59 4.07
CA MET A 76 -2.14 -22.47 3.77
C MET A 76 -2.08 -23.76 4.59
N GLU A 77 -0.93 -24.39 4.68
CA GLU A 77 -0.70 -25.57 5.53
C GLU A 77 -0.90 -25.22 7.00
N THR A 78 -0.41 -24.06 7.45
CA THR A 78 -0.64 -23.57 8.82
C THR A 78 -2.13 -23.37 9.09
N VAL A 79 -2.89 -22.80 8.15
CA VAL A 79 -4.35 -22.64 8.30
C VAL A 79 -5.04 -24.00 8.41
N ILE A 80 -4.61 -24.98 7.63
CA ILE A 80 -5.22 -26.31 7.61
C ILE A 80 -4.84 -27.13 8.85
N TYR A 81 -3.57 -27.14 9.23
CA TYR A 81 -3.04 -28.11 10.20
C TYR A 81 -2.75 -27.52 11.59
N SER A 82 -2.77 -26.20 11.78
CA SER A 82 -2.50 -25.62 13.10
C SER A 82 -3.67 -25.77 14.05
N ASP A 83 -3.38 -26.02 15.31
CA ASP A 83 -4.38 -26.09 16.39
C ASP A 83 -4.41 -24.80 17.23
N TYR A 84 -4.27 -23.65 16.59
CA TYR A 84 -4.35 -22.37 17.29
C TYR A 84 -5.68 -22.21 18.03
N SER A 85 -5.58 -22.08 19.33
CA SER A 85 -6.68 -21.74 20.22
C SER A 85 -6.69 -20.23 20.51
N PHE A 86 -7.77 -19.74 21.07
CA PHE A 86 -7.81 -18.33 21.54
C PHE A 86 -6.77 -18.07 22.64
N SER A 87 -6.50 -19.10 23.49
CA SER A 87 -5.47 -18.99 24.53
C SER A 87 -4.07 -18.78 23.93
N ASP A 88 -3.75 -19.48 22.83
CA ASP A 88 -2.46 -19.34 22.16
C ASP A 88 -2.26 -17.95 21.58
N ILE A 89 -3.33 -17.37 21.01
CA ILE A 89 -3.29 -15.97 20.54
C ILE A 89 -3.04 -15.01 21.70
N CYS A 90 -3.71 -15.20 22.85
CA CYS A 90 -3.48 -14.37 24.04
C CYS A 90 -2.05 -14.50 24.56
N ASN A 91 -1.50 -15.72 24.62
CA ASN A 91 -0.13 -15.96 25.04
C ASN A 91 0.87 -15.29 24.06
N GLN A 92 0.67 -15.43 22.76
CA GLN A 92 1.48 -14.77 21.75
C GLN A 92 1.48 -13.24 21.88
N VAL A 93 0.33 -12.65 22.23
CA VAL A 93 0.26 -11.19 22.50
C VAL A 93 1.09 -10.83 23.73
N ILE A 94 1.00 -11.63 24.80
CA ILE A 94 1.78 -11.40 26.03
C ILE A 94 3.27 -11.54 25.73
N ASP A 95 3.67 -12.60 25.03
CA ASP A 95 5.07 -12.85 24.67
C ASP A 95 5.65 -11.74 23.78
N TYR A 96 4.83 -11.26 22.84
CA TYR A 96 5.23 -10.14 21.96
C TYR A 96 5.54 -8.87 22.73
N PHE A 97 4.69 -8.50 23.71
CA PHE A 97 4.91 -7.29 24.52
C PHE A 97 5.96 -7.47 25.62
N ASN A 98 6.23 -8.70 26.02
CA ASN A 98 7.32 -9.04 26.94
C ASN A 98 8.68 -9.19 26.23
N PHE A 99 8.73 -9.10 24.90
CA PHE A 99 9.94 -9.31 24.10
C PHE A 99 10.59 -10.66 24.36
N SER A 100 9.78 -11.70 24.63
CA SER A 100 10.28 -13.05 24.87
C SER A 100 10.95 -13.62 23.61
N GLU A 101 11.89 -14.55 23.78
CA GLU A 101 12.64 -15.16 22.67
C GLU A 101 11.72 -15.90 21.70
N ASP A 102 10.63 -16.51 22.21
CA ASP A 102 9.64 -17.25 21.45
C ASP A 102 8.50 -16.36 20.89
N ALA A 103 8.59 -15.04 21.09
CA ALA A 103 7.59 -14.11 20.62
C ALA A 103 7.43 -14.17 19.08
N PRO A 104 6.19 -14.19 18.57
CA PRO A 104 5.96 -14.19 17.13
C PRO A 104 6.48 -12.87 16.54
N LYS A 105 7.05 -12.94 15.34
CA LYS A 105 7.51 -11.73 14.63
C LYS A 105 6.38 -10.73 14.40
N GLU A 106 5.14 -11.20 14.28
CA GLU A 106 3.96 -10.44 13.91
C GLU A 106 2.70 -11.12 14.46
N LEU A 107 1.80 -10.33 15.03
CA LEU A 107 0.55 -10.85 15.60
C LEU A 107 -0.56 -10.99 14.55
N TYR A 108 -0.53 -10.13 13.53
CA TYR A 108 -1.63 -10.00 12.56
C TYR A 108 -1.87 -11.28 11.76
N ASN A 109 -0.81 -11.95 11.30
CA ASN A 109 -0.94 -13.17 10.51
C ASN A 109 -1.59 -14.29 11.31
N ASN A 110 -1.15 -14.49 12.55
CA ASN A 110 -1.68 -15.52 13.43
C ASN A 110 -3.14 -15.25 13.79
N LEU A 111 -3.51 -13.98 13.98
CA LEU A 111 -4.89 -13.57 14.17
C LEU A 111 -5.77 -13.88 12.95
N LEU A 112 -5.27 -13.59 11.73
CA LEU A 112 -5.99 -13.91 10.49
C LEU A 112 -6.17 -15.42 10.31
N ILE A 113 -5.14 -16.22 10.61
CA ILE A 113 -5.19 -17.68 10.56
C ILE A 113 -6.24 -18.18 11.54
N PHE A 114 -6.22 -17.72 12.79
CA PHE A 114 -7.21 -18.10 13.80
C PHE A 114 -8.64 -17.78 13.36
N ILE A 115 -8.89 -16.56 12.89
CA ILE A 115 -10.21 -16.13 12.40
C ILE A 115 -10.63 -17.00 11.22
N SER A 116 -9.73 -17.22 10.25
CA SER A 116 -10.02 -18.00 9.06
C SER A 116 -10.43 -19.44 9.41
N LYS A 117 -9.64 -20.11 10.25
CA LYS A 117 -9.87 -21.48 10.71
C LYS A 117 -11.16 -21.62 11.50
N SER A 118 -11.55 -20.59 12.27
CA SER A 118 -12.81 -20.59 13.03
C SER A 118 -14.06 -20.69 12.16
N PHE A 119 -13.95 -20.33 10.87
CA PHE A 119 -15.06 -20.41 9.91
C PHE A 119 -14.94 -21.59 8.94
N SER A 120 -13.74 -21.89 8.47
CA SER A 120 -13.50 -22.96 7.49
C SER A 120 -12.03 -23.33 7.43
N LEU A 121 -11.75 -24.60 7.11
CA LEU A 121 -10.40 -25.07 6.81
C LEU A 121 -9.92 -24.70 5.40
N ASN A 122 -10.75 -24.00 4.62
CA ASN A 122 -10.36 -23.55 3.29
C ASN A 122 -9.37 -22.39 3.36
N PRO A 123 -8.12 -22.55 2.88
CA PRO A 123 -7.09 -21.52 2.97
C PRO A 123 -7.40 -20.26 2.16
N HIS A 124 -8.24 -20.34 1.13
CA HIS A 124 -8.65 -19.15 0.37
C HIS A 124 -9.47 -18.17 1.22
N LEU A 125 -10.18 -18.65 2.25
CA LEU A 125 -10.88 -17.78 3.19
C LEU A 125 -9.93 -16.84 3.93
N PHE A 126 -8.70 -17.27 4.16
CA PHE A 126 -7.65 -16.42 4.72
C PHE A 126 -7.43 -15.16 3.87
N PHE A 127 -7.35 -15.28 2.55
CA PHE A 127 -7.18 -14.12 1.65
C PHE A 127 -8.41 -13.22 1.63
N ALA A 128 -9.62 -13.79 1.67
CA ALA A 128 -10.85 -13.00 1.75
C ALA A 128 -10.91 -12.20 3.05
N ILE A 129 -10.58 -12.81 4.19
CA ILE A 129 -10.55 -12.13 5.50
C ILE A 129 -9.44 -11.08 5.54
N ALA A 130 -8.24 -11.39 5.05
CA ALA A 130 -7.13 -10.47 4.96
C ALA A 130 -7.42 -9.26 4.06
N ALA A 131 -8.23 -9.45 3.02
CA ALA A 131 -8.66 -8.36 2.13
C ALA A 131 -9.54 -7.33 2.83
N VAL A 132 -10.30 -7.70 3.87
CA VAL A 132 -11.23 -6.81 4.55
C VAL A 132 -10.54 -5.55 5.10
N PRO A 133 -9.58 -5.63 6.03
CA PRO A 133 -8.89 -4.45 6.55
C PRO A 133 -8.09 -3.72 5.47
N TYR A 134 -7.46 -4.43 4.55
CA TYR A 134 -6.78 -3.85 3.40
C TYR A 134 -7.72 -2.95 2.60
N LEU A 135 -8.86 -3.49 2.12
CA LEU A 135 -9.83 -2.77 1.30
C LEU A 135 -10.45 -1.60 2.04
N ILE A 136 -10.75 -1.76 3.34
CA ILE A 136 -11.28 -0.66 4.16
C ILE A 136 -10.33 0.55 4.13
N PHE A 137 -9.03 0.34 4.36
CA PHE A 137 -8.08 1.44 4.43
C PHE A 137 -7.69 1.97 3.05
N MET A 138 -7.55 1.10 2.04
CA MET A 138 -7.35 1.51 0.66
C MET A 138 -8.51 2.39 0.17
N LEU A 139 -9.75 1.94 0.34
CA LEU A 139 -10.93 2.68 -0.10
C LEU A 139 -11.14 3.98 0.71
N LYS A 140 -10.88 3.98 2.02
CA LYS A 140 -10.88 5.22 2.82
C LYS A 140 -9.83 6.21 2.32
N SER A 141 -8.65 5.74 1.93
CA SER A 141 -7.61 6.59 1.36
C SER A 141 -8.01 7.13 -0.02
N LEU A 142 -8.55 6.27 -0.87
CA LEU A 142 -9.06 6.65 -2.19
C LEU A 142 -10.15 7.73 -2.09
N LYS A 143 -11.00 7.61 -1.09
CA LYS A 143 -12.07 8.56 -0.81
C LYS A 143 -11.56 9.98 -0.50
N LEU A 144 -10.35 10.14 0.01
CA LEU A 144 -9.73 11.46 0.22
C LEU A 144 -9.47 12.21 -1.09
N ILE A 145 -9.42 11.48 -2.21
CA ILE A 145 -9.28 12.04 -3.56
C ILE A 145 -10.66 12.19 -4.21
N THR A 146 -11.47 11.15 -4.22
CA THR A 146 -12.73 11.11 -4.98
C THR A 146 -13.86 11.95 -4.37
N ASP A 147 -13.83 12.19 -3.05
CA ASP A 147 -14.77 13.09 -2.37
C ASP A 147 -14.36 14.58 -2.47
N ASP A 148 -13.19 14.88 -3.05
CA ASP A 148 -12.74 16.26 -3.22
C ASP A 148 -13.48 16.96 -4.37
N SER A 149 -13.86 18.21 -4.17
CA SER A 149 -14.56 19.02 -5.18
C SER A 149 -13.76 19.23 -6.47
N LYS A 150 -12.44 19.04 -6.42
CA LYS A 150 -11.54 19.12 -7.57
C LYS A 150 -11.52 17.84 -8.43
N PHE A 151 -12.13 16.77 -7.95
CA PHE A 151 -12.20 15.51 -8.68
C PHE A 151 -13.22 15.58 -9.81
N ASP A 152 -12.74 15.73 -11.04
CA ASP A 152 -13.58 15.97 -12.25
C ASP A 152 -13.67 14.77 -13.20
N LYS A 153 -13.18 13.61 -12.81
CA LYS A 153 -13.12 12.39 -13.64
C LYS A 153 -12.38 12.56 -14.98
N SER A 154 -11.59 13.62 -15.12
CA SER A 154 -10.74 13.80 -16.29
C SER A 154 -9.67 12.72 -16.38
N ILE A 155 -9.08 12.56 -17.59
CA ILE A 155 -7.97 11.62 -17.78
C ILE A 155 -6.82 11.88 -16.81
N TYR A 156 -6.59 13.14 -16.44
CA TYR A 156 -5.56 13.51 -15.46
C TYR A 156 -5.89 12.97 -14.06
N CYS A 157 -7.14 13.08 -13.63
CA CYS A 157 -7.60 12.49 -12.38
C CYS A 157 -7.47 10.98 -12.39
N LEU A 158 -7.83 10.32 -13.49
CA LEU A 158 -7.71 8.85 -13.63
C LEU A 158 -6.26 8.40 -13.55
N ILE A 159 -5.33 9.16 -14.16
CA ILE A 159 -3.89 8.90 -14.05
C ILE A 159 -3.43 8.99 -12.59
N ILE A 160 -3.84 10.05 -11.89
CA ILE A 160 -3.48 10.24 -10.49
C ILE A 160 -4.06 9.12 -9.62
N LEU A 161 -5.29 8.69 -9.88
CA LEU A 161 -5.88 7.54 -9.20
C LEU A 161 -5.11 6.25 -9.46
N ALA A 162 -4.70 6.03 -10.71
CA ALA A 162 -3.85 4.89 -11.06
C ALA A 162 -2.52 4.95 -10.28
N LEU A 163 -1.82 6.10 -10.29
CA LEU A 163 -0.60 6.31 -9.49
C LEU A 163 -0.81 6.10 -7.99
N PHE A 164 -1.99 6.43 -7.49
CA PHE A 164 -2.33 6.28 -6.09
C PHE A 164 -2.53 4.81 -5.69
N VAL A 165 -3.17 4.01 -6.55
CA VAL A 165 -3.54 2.61 -6.23
C VAL A 165 -2.47 1.60 -6.65
N LEU A 166 -1.83 1.80 -7.83
CA LEU A 166 -0.92 0.83 -8.42
C LEU A 166 0.29 0.41 -7.57
N PRO A 167 0.88 1.28 -6.72
CA PRO A 167 2.01 0.85 -5.89
C PRO A 167 1.65 -0.32 -4.97
N ARG A 168 0.39 -0.37 -4.51
CA ARG A 168 -0.16 -1.43 -3.66
C ARG A 168 -1.61 -1.74 -4.03
N ASP A 169 -1.79 -2.30 -5.23
CA ASP A 169 -3.06 -2.74 -5.76
C ASP A 169 -3.58 -4.04 -5.10
N ILE A 170 -4.73 -4.50 -5.52
CA ILE A 170 -5.41 -5.67 -4.97
C ILE A 170 -4.60 -6.97 -5.09
N ILE A 171 -3.75 -7.12 -6.13
CA ILE A 171 -2.92 -8.31 -6.30
C ILE A 171 -1.89 -8.44 -5.17
N THR A 172 -1.49 -7.30 -4.59
CA THR A 172 -0.52 -7.29 -3.49
C THR A 172 -1.07 -7.85 -2.16
N VAL A 173 -2.35 -8.21 -2.10
CA VAL A 173 -2.94 -8.94 -0.95
C VAL A 173 -2.32 -10.33 -0.78
N GLN A 174 -1.61 -10.87 -1.76
CA GLN A 174 -0.74 -12.04 -1.58
C GLN A 174 0.29 -11.84 -0.44
N ASN A 175 0.64 -10.58 -0.12
CA ASN A 175 1.37 -10.23 1.09
C ASN A 175 0.48 -9.36 2.00
N PRO A 176 -0.52 -9.96 2.68
CA PRO A 176 -1.59 -9.20 3.34
C PRO A 176 -1.07 -8.32 4.47
N ARG A 177 -0.05 -8.79 5.20
CA ARG A 177 0.55 -8.10 6.34
C ARG A 177 1.08 -6.72 5.95
N PHE A 178 2.08 -6.72 5.07
CA PHE A 178 2.74 -5.49 4.66
C PHE A 178 1.79 -4.53 3.92
N THR A 179 0.98 -5.07 3.02
CA THR A 179 0.04 -4.28 2.21
C THR A 179 -1.03 -3.60 3.06
N THR A 180 -1.59 -4.31 4.05
CA THR A 180 -2.53 -3.72 5.02
C THR A 180 -1.86 -2.62 5.84
N GLY A 181 -0.64 -2.88 6.35
CA GLY A 181 0.13 -1.89 7.10
C GLY A 181 0.41 -0.62 6.29
N VAL A 182 0.74 -0.75 4.99
CA VAL A 182 0.93 0.40 4.09
C VAL A 182 -0.33 1.26 4.00
N TRP A 183 -1.49 0.67 3.76
CA TRP A 183 -2.72 1.45 3.60
C TRP A 183 -3.20 2.08 4.90
N ILE A 184 -2.99 1.42 6.05
CA ILE A 184 -3.23 2.03 7.37
C ILE A 184 -2.29 3.22 7.57
N ALA A 185 -0.99 3.05 7.32
CA ALA A 185 0.02 4.10 7.47
C ALA A 185 -0.28 5.30 6.57
N VAL A 186 -0.60 5.06 5.29
CA VAL A 186 -0.95 6.12 4.32
C VAL A 186 -2.19 6.89 4.77
N TYR A 187 -3.29 6.17 5.07
CA TYR A 187 -4.54 6.80 5.51
C TYR A 187 -4.34 7.64 6.77
N ALA A 188 -3.69 7.02 7.76
CA ALA A 188 -3.45 7.67 9.04
C ALA A 188 -2.54 8.90 8.90
N THR A 189 -1.46 8.79 8.10
CA THR A 189 -0.53 9.90 7.83
C THR A 189 -1.24 11.07 7.14
N ILE A 190 -1.98 10.81 6.07
CA ILE A 190 -2.72 11.89 5.37
C ILE A 190 -3.69 12.57 6.34
N ARG A 191 -4.47 11.79 7.07
CA ARG A 191 -5.48 12.33 8.01
C ARG A 191 -4.84 13.06 9.19
N PHE A 192 -3.73 12.57 9.70
CA PHE A 192 -3.00 13.19 10.80
C PHE A 192 -2.48 14.58 10.42
N PHE A 193 -1.87 14.73 9.25
CA PHE A 193 -1.29 15.99 8.81
C PHE A 193 -2.31 16.96 8.18
N GLN A 194 -3.43 16.46 7.66
CA GLN A 194 -4.51 17.31 7.15
C GLN A 194 -5.32 18.00 8.24
N GLN A 195 -5.51 17.32 9.37
CA GLN A 195 -6.23 17.88 10.50
C GLN A 195 -5.24 18.70 11.33
N ARG A 196 -5.48 19.99 11.46
CA ARG A 196 -4.64 20.89 12.29
C ARG A 196 -4.54 20.43 13.75
N HIS A 197 -5.51 19.65 14.21
CA HIS A 197 -5.52 18.99 15.50
C HIS A 197 -4.99 17.57 15.31
N TYR A 198 -3.69 17.39 15.44
CA TYR A 198 -3.00 16.10 15.41
C TYR A 198 -3.73 15.08 16.27
N SER A 199 -4.65 14.33 15.67
CA SER A 199 -5.54 13.46 16.40
C SER A 199 -4.79 12.21 16.86
N LEU A 200 -4.81 11.96 18.18
CA LEU A 200 -4.24 10.76 18.80
C LEU A 200 -4.70 9.47 18.10
N LYS A 201 -5.94 9.44 17.60
CA LYS A 201 -6.48 8.31 16.86
C LYS A 201 -5.59 7.90 15.68
N TYR A 202 -5.12 8.85 14.88
CA TYR A 202 -4.29 8.53 13.71
C TYR A 202 -2.86 8.20 14.10
N PHE A 203 -2.36 8.78 15.18
CA PHE A 203 -1.08 8.37 15.76
C PHE A 203 -1.14 6.91 16.24
N VAL A 204 -2.17 6.53 16.98
CA VAL A 204 -2.38 5.14 17.43
C VAL A 204 -2.51 4.19 16.25
N MET A 205 -3.20 4.59 15.17
CA MET A 205 -3.28 3.76 13.96
C MET A 205 -1.90 3.49 13.34
N ILE A 206 -0.99 4.46 13.36
CA ILE A 206 0.39 4.27 12.89
C ILE A 206 1.17 3.39 13.90
N ALA A 207 1.01 3.62 15.20
CA ALA A 207 1.67 2.87 16.24
C ALA A 207 1.27 1.38 16.29
N ILE A 208 0.11 1.02 15.75
CA ILE A 208 -0.34 -0.38 15.64
C ILE A 208 0.28 -1.09 14.42
N THR A 209 0.77 -0.37 13.41
CA THR A 209 1.29 -1.01 12.19
C THR A 209 2.44 -2.00 12.41
N PRO A 210 3.34 -1.87 13.42
CA PRO A 210 4.33 -2.89 13.75
C PRO A 210 3.73 -4.24 14.16
N LEU A 211 2.53 -4.25 14.79
CA LEU A 211 1.82 -5.48 15.14
C LEU A 211 1.31 -6.22 13.90
N ILE A 212 1.11 -5.48 12.81
CA ILE A 212 0.64 -6.01 11.52
C ILE A 212 1.82 -6.56 10.72
N HIS A 213 2.94 -5.83 10.70
CA HIS A 213 4.18 -6.25 10.05
C HIS A 213 5.39 -5.63 10.73
N SER A 214 6.32 -6.47 11.15
CA SER A 214 7.51 -6.07 11.91
C SER A 214 8.34 -4.96 11.26
N GLY A 215 8.40 -4.90 9.93
CA GLY A 215 9.07 -3.80 9.22
C GLY A 215 8.58 -2.40 9.60
N PHE A 216 7.34 -2.25 10.09
CA PHE A 216 6.82 -0.94 10.51
C PHE A 216 7.42 -0.43 11.82
N TRP A 217 8.16 -1.26 12.57
CA TRP A 217 9.02 -0.77 13.64
C TRP A 217 10.03 0.26 13.13
N PHE A 218 10.44 0.13 11.87
CA PHE A 218 11.27 1.10 11.20
C PHE A 218 10.50 2.38 10.81
N TYR A 219 9.24 2.23 10.37
CA TYR A 219 8.41 3.37 9.96
C TYR A 219 8.01 4.28 11.12
N LEU A 220 7.78 3.73 12.31
CA LEU A 220 7.34 4.48 13.47
C LEU A 220 8.34 5.59 13.91
N PRO A 221 9.64 5.32 14.11
CA PRO A 221 10.62 6.37 14.38
C PRO A 221 10.76 7.38 13.23
N LEU A 222 10.63 6.95 11.98
CA LEU A 222 10.59 7.87 10.84
C LEU A 222 9.38 8.79 10.91
N PHE A 223 8.22 8.27 11.28
CA PHE A 223 7.02 9.10 11.45
C PHE A 223 7.22 10.15 12.57
N ILE A 224 7.78 9.74 13.72
CA ILE A 224 8.08 10.63 14.84
C ILE A 224 9.13 11.67 14.42
N GLY A 225 10.21 11.26 13.73
CA GLY A 225 11.22 12.17 13.18
C GLY A 225 10.61 13.22 12.27
N GLY A 226 9.67 12.83 11.41
CA GLY A 226 8.94 13.75 10.55
C GLY A 226 8.06 14.75 11.31
N LEU A 227 7.51 14.35 12.47
CA LEU A 227 6.79 15.27 13.36
C LEU A 227 7.72 16.32 13.96
N LEU A 228 8.92 15.93 14.34
CA LEU A 228 9.90 16.85 14.93
C LEU A 228 10.46 17.81 13.86
N LEU A 229 10.79 17.27 12.68
CA LEU A 229 11.45 18.03 11.60
C LEU A 229 10.49 18.89 10.75
N ARG A 230 9.17 18.74 10.91
CA ARG A 230 8.18 19.52 10.15
C ARG A 230 8.34 21.05 10.27
N HIS A 231 8.94 21.49 11.35
CA HIS A 231 9.18 22.94 11.61
C HIS A 231 10.49 23.43 10.98
N TYR A 232 11.30 22.55 10.41
CA TYR A 232 12.62 22.86 9.84
C TYR A 232 12.67 22.59 8.32
N PRO A 233 11.91 23.37 7.50
CA PRO A 233 11.80 23.10 6.07
C PRO A 233 13.13 23.16 5.31
N LYS A 234 14.06 24.01 5.75
CA LYS A 234 15.40 24.08 5.15
C LYS A 234 16.20 22.81 5.41
N LEU A 235 16.08 22.24 6.61
CA LEU A 235 16.78 21.00 6.96
C LEU A 235 16.20 19.82 6.16
N THR A 236 14.88 19.72 6.03
CA THR A 236 14.27 18.60 5.30
C THR A 236 14.64 18.61 3.82
N ILE A 237 14.75 19.78 3.18
CA ILE A 237 15.17 19.82 1.78
C ILE A 237 16.67 19.53 1.61
N TRP A 238 17.53 19.96 2.55
CA TRP A 238 18.93 19.56 2.57
C TRP A 238 19.11 18.05 2.74
N LEU A 239 18.34 17.43 3.65
CA LEU A 239 18.33 15.98 3.82
C LEU A 239 17.93 15.29 2.51
N LEU A 240 16.94 15.82 1.78
CA LEU A 240 16.56 15.27 0.48
C LEU A 240 17.75 15.31 -0.50
N TYR A 241 18.43 16.44 -0.66
CA TYR A 241 19.58 16.54 -1.57
C TYR A 241 20.71 15.60 -1.19
N ILE A 242 21.04 15.51 0.10
CA ILE A 242 22.09 14.60 0.60
C ILE A 242 21.69 13.14 0.41
N SER A 243 20.40 12.81 0.51
CA SER A 243 19.90 11.43 0.38
C SER A 243 19.94 10.88 -1.05
N VAL A 244 19.96 11.74 -2.07
CA VAL A 244 19.92 11.31 -3.48
C VAL A 244 21.06 10.36 -3.85
N PRO A 245 22.34 10.60 -3.52
CA PRO A 245 23.40 9.66 -3.81
C PRO A 245 23.18 8.27 -3.20
N PHE A 246 22.59 8.22 -2.01
CA PHE A 246 22.36 6.94 -1.30
C PHE A 246 21.34 6.04 -2.01
N SER A 247 20.43 6.61 -2.78
CA SER A 247 19.48 5.82 -3.59
C SER A 247 20.16 5.06 -4.74
N TYR A 248 21.42 5.34 -5.03
CA TYR A 248 22.24 4.69 -6.05
C TYR A 248 23.41 3.89 -5.47
N MET A 249 23.57 3.87 -4.12
CA MET A 249 24.64 3.11 -3.48
C MET A 249 24.41 1.61 -3.61
N SER A 250 25.50 0.87 -3.73
CA SER A 250 25.51 -0.57 -3.85
C SER A 250 25.60 -1.26 -2.47
N TYR A 251 25.29 -2.54 -2.47
CA TYR A 251 25.42 -3.43 -1.30
C TYR A 251 26.82 -3.45 -0.69
N GLU A 252 27.87 -3.20 -1.47
CA GLU A 252 29.27 -3.24 -1.00
C GLU A 252 29.53 -2.31 0.19
N ILE A 253 28.82 -1.18 0.26
CA ILE A 253 28.95 -0.24 1.39
C ILE A 253 28.29 -0.80 2.65
N LEU A 254 27.24 -1.59 2.49
CA LEU A 254 26.52 -2.18 3.62
C LEU A 254 27.28 -3.34 4.26
N SER A 255 27.99 -4.13 3.47
CA SER A 255 28.80 -5.25 3.96
C SER A 255 29.91 -4.78 4.92
N THR A 256 30.22 -3.47 4.91
CA THR A 256 31.19 -2.87 5.84
C THR A 256 30.57 -2.40 7.17
N PHE A 257 29.24 -2.45 7.30
CA PHE A 257 28.57 -1.99 8.53
C PHE A 257 28.57 -3.08 9.60
N ASP A 258 29.02 -2.75 10.80
CA ASP A 258 29.00 -3.66 11.94
C ASP A 258 27.62 -3.69 12.60
N TYR A 259 26.86 -4.76 12.31
CA TYR A 259 25.51 -4.95 12.84
C TYR A 259 25.46 -5.28 14.33
N SER A 260 26.60 -5.67 14.94
CA SER A 260 26.68 -5.92 16.36
C SER A 260 26.39 -4.69 17.22
N LEU A 261 26.52 -3.50 16.63
CA LEU A 261 26.18 -2.21 17.26
C LEU A 261 24.65 -1.99 17.39
N LEU A 262 23.84 -2.80 16.72
CA LEU A 262 22.39 -2.71 16.82
C LEU A 262 21.86 -3.53 18.01
N PRO A 263 20.70 -3.15 18.59
CA PRO A 263 20.00 -4.01 19.54
C PRO A 263 19.78 -5.43 18.99
N PRO A 264 19.82 -6.50 19.80
CA PRO A 264 19.83 -7.89 19.32
C PRO A 264 18.70 -8.25 18.35
N PHE A 265 17.49 -7.71 18.57
CA PHE A 265 16.35 -7.93 17.67
C PHE A 265 16.51 -7.23 16.31
N LEU A 266 17.21 -6.09 16.28
CA LEU A 266 17.51 -5.36 15.03
C LEU A 266 18.73 -5.94 14.32
N SER A 267 19.75 -6.42 15.04
CA SER A 267 20.91 -7.05 14.43
C SER A 267 20.54 -8.33 13.71
N LYS A 268 19.79 -9.23 14.36
CA LYS A 268 19.27 -10.46 13.75
C LYS A 268 18.38 -10.19 12.54
N TRP A 269 17.62 -9.10 12.60
CA TRP A 269 16.78 -8.67 11.48
C TRP A 269 17.62 -8.09 10.33
N ALA A 270 18.62 -7.25 10.63
CA ALA A 270 19.56 -6.71 9.66
C ALA A 270 20.36 -7.82 8.98
N GLU A 271 20.91 -8.77 9.72
CA GLU A 271 21.63 -9.93 9.21
C GLU A 271 20.80 -10.74 8.20
N ASN A 272 19.51 -10.98 8.50
CA ASN A 272 18.61 -11.68 7.57
C ASN A 272 18.38 -10.94 6.24
N TYR A 273 18.37 -9.60 6.24
CA TYR A 273 18.24 -8.79 5.02
C TYR A 273 19.56 -8.58 4.29
N MET A 274 20.68 -8.75 5.00
CA MET A 274 22.02 -8.46 4.54
C MET A 274 22.83 -9.72 4.21
N ASN A 275 22.22 -10.91 4.36
CA ASN A 275 22.85 -12.14 3.99
C ASN A 275 23.15 -12.14 2.49
N GLU A 276 24.39 -12.45 2.13
CA GLU A 276 24.91 -12.47 0.77
C GLU A 276 24.10 -13.42 -0.14
N GLU A 277 23.56 -14.51 0.41
CA GLU A 277 22.70 -15.45 -0.27
C GLU A 277 21.34 -14.83 -0.63
N HIS A 278 20.73 -14.09 0.27
CA HIS A 278 19.50 -13.34 -0.02
C HIS A 278 19.74 -12.22 -1.03
N PHE A 279 20.85 -11.50 -0.90
CA PHE A 279 21.21 -10.45 -1.85
C PHE A 279 21.47 -11.00 -3.25
N SER A 280 22.24 -12.07 -3.38
CA SER A 280 22.52 -12.71 -4.67
C SER A 280 21.25 -13.24 -5.32
N LYS A 281 20.33 -13.82 -4.54
CA LYS A 281 19.03 -14.30 -5.00
C LYS A 281 18.15 -13.17 -5.54
N TYR A 282 18.13 -12.00 -4.89
CA TYR A 282 17.33 -10.85 -5.33
C TYR A 282 17.99 -10.06 -6.48
N VAL A 283 19.29 -9.86 -6.44
CA VAL A 283 20.02 -9.09 -7.46
C VAL A 283 20.30 -9.91 -8.72
N LEU A 284 20.66 -11.19 -8.59
CA LEU A 284 20.93 -12.06 -9.74
C LEU A 284 19.63 -12.53 -10.43
N HIS A 285 18.52 -12.71 -9.73
CA HIS A 285 17.23 -13.01 -10.35
C HIS A 285 16.65 -11.83 -11.14
N GLU A 286 16.94 -10.59 -10.73
CA GLU A 286 16.65 -9.43 -11.59
C GLU A 286 17.59 -9.34 -12.80
N GLY A 287 18.75 -9.99 -12.77
CA GLY A 287 19.77 -10.01 -13.81
C GLY A 287 19.63 -11.14 -14.86
N GLY A 288 18.64 -12.03 -14.74
CA GLY A 288 18.43 -13.15 -15.67
C GLY A 288 18.13 -12.70 -17.09
N SER A 289 19.06 -13.06 -18.01
CA SER A 289 18.92 -13.10 -19.47
C SER A 289 18.49 -11.81 -20.19
N GLY A 290 19.45 -11.08 -20.76
CA GLY A 290 19.24 -10.13 -21.88
C GLY A 290 18.44 -8.85 -21.59
N PHE A 291 17.54 -8.85 -20.62
CA PHE A 291 16.72 -7.72 -20.20
C PHE A 291 17.34 -6.85 -19.11
N TYR A 292 18.54 -7.15 -18.65
CA TYR A 292 19.25 -6.38 -17.62
C TYR A 292 19.31 -4.88 -17.93
N TRP A 293 19.64 -4.50 -19.18
CA TRP A 293 19.67 -3.10 -19.57
C TRP A 293 18.30 -2.43 -19.57
N VAL A 294 17.25 -3.15 -19.97
CA VAL A 294 15.88 -2.64 -19.95
C VAL A 294 15.43 -2.40 -18.51
N ALA A 295 15.69 -3.34 -17.61
CA ALA A 295 15.38 -3.20 -16.18
C ALA A 295 16.16 -2.03 -15.55
N ARG A 296 17.45 -1.86 -15.91
CA ARG A 296 18.29 -0.78 -15.40
C ARG A 296 17.87 0.60 -15.91
N ILE A 297 17.61 0.72 -17.21
CA ILE A 297 17.08 1.97 -17.81
C ILE A 297 15.75 2.34 -17.16
N ALA A 298 14.90 1.36 -16.98
CA ALA A 298 13.61 1.53 -16.33
C ALA A 298 13.72 1.95 -14.86
N ALA A 299 14.65 1.37 -14.12
CA ALA A 299 14.94 1.78 -12.75
C ALA A 299 15.45 3.24 -12.69
N ILE A 300 16.34 3.63 -13.62
CA ILE A 300 16.83 5.01 -13.73
C ILE A 300 15.69 5.97 -14.05
N ILE A 301 14.82 5.64 -15.01
CA ILE A 301 13.65 6.47 -15.36
C ILE A 301 12.71 6.58 -14.15
N LYS A 302 12.40 5.45 -13.51
CA LYS A 302 11.58 5.40 -12.29
C LYS A 302 12.14 6.32 -11.21
N THR A 303 13.42 6.14 -10.87
CA THR A 303 14.08 6.92 -9.82
C THR A 303 14.13 8.40 -10.18
N THR A 304 14.46 8.74 -11.42
CA THR A 304 14.50 10.13 -11.88
C THR A 304 13.13 10.80 -11.80
N VAL A 305 12.08 10.13 -12.26
CA VAL A 305 10.71 10.66 -12.18
C VAL A 305 10.30 10.88 -10.73
N TYR A 306 10.59 9.90 -9.85
CA TYR A 306 10.24 10.04 -8.44
C TYR A 306 11.07 11.10 -7.72
N LEU A 307 12.34 11.30 -8.06
CA LEU A 307 13.16 12.37 -7.50
C LEU A 307 12.69 13.77 -7.93
N LEU A 308 12.16 13.90 -9.14
CA LEU A 308 11.64 15.18 -9.63
C LEU A 308 10.33 15.58 -8.95
N VAL A 309 9.49 14.61 -8.55
CA VAL A 309 8.19 14.90 -7.92
C VAL A 309 8.32 15.75 -6.63
N PRO A 310 9.19 15.41 -5.65
CA PRO A 310 9.35 16.25 -4.47
C PRO A 310 9.82 17.66 -4.80
N LEU A 311 10.70 17.84 -5.80
CA LEU A 311 11.16 19.15 -6.23
C LEU A 311 10.03 19.99 -6.86
N PHE A 312 9.19 19.38 -7.69
CA PHE A 312 8.02 20.06 -8.26
C PHE A 312 7.00 20.42 -7.18
N LEU A 313 6.76 19.55 -6.21
CA LEU A 313 5.88 19.85 -5.08
C LEU A 313 6.45 20.97 -4.21
N TRP A 314 7.77 20.97 -4.01
CA TRP A 314 8.48 21.99 -3.23
C TRP A 314 8.37 23.38 -3.84
N LYS A 315 8.30 23.51 -5.17
CA LYS A 315 8.07 24.77 -5.87
C LYS A 315 6.84 25.52 -5.36
N TYR A 316 5.82 24.79 -4.91
CA TYR A 316 4.56 25.36 -4.43
C TYR A 316 4.49 25.59 -2.91
N LYS A 317 5.58 25.32 -2.16
CA LYS A 317 5.61 25.41 -0.69
C LYS A 317 5.21 26.79 -0.12
N ASP A 318 5.55 27.85 -0.85
CA ASP A 318 5.30 29.23 -0.42
C ASP A 318 3.92 29.75 -0.88
N ASN A 319 3.18 28.98 -1.67
CA ASN A 319 1.82 29.33 -2.02
C ASN A 319 0.94 29.36 -0.75
N PRO A 320 0.23 30.49 -0.46
CA PRO A 320 -0.50 30.65 0.79
C PRO A 320 -1.54 29.55 1.06
N GLN A 321 -2.25 29.12 0.00
CA GLN A 321 -3.23 28.05 0.12
C GLN A 321 -2.57 26.70 0.39
N VAL A 322 -1.49 26.36 -0.32
CA VAL A 322 -0.74 25.11 -0.11
C VAL A 322 -0.16 25.08 1.29
N LYS A 323 0.47 26.17 1.73
CA LYS A 323 1.03 26.27 3.08
C LYS A 323 -0.03 26.09 4.15
N LYS A 324 -1.20 26.68 3.95
CA LYS A 324 -2.32 26.59 4.88
C LYS A 324 -2.94 25.19 4.96
N GLU A 325 -3.17 24.54 3.82
CA GLU A 325 -3.94 23.30 3.74
C GLU A 325 -3.08 22.02 3.73
N HIS A 326 -1.88 22.10 3.14
CA HIS A 326 -1.04 20.94 2.86
C HIS A 326 0.41 21.08 3.33
N GLY A 327 0.80 22.23 3.88
CA GLY A 327 2.20 22.53 4.22
C GLY A 327 2.84 21.50 5.15
N SER A 328 2.14 21.09 6.21
CA SER A 328 2.66 20.08 7.15
C SER A 328 2.82 18.69 6.50
N LEU A 329 1.87 18.29 5.66
CA LEU A 329 1.98 17.01 4.94
C LEU A 329 3.09 17.05 3.89
N LEU A 330 3.27 18.18 3.20
CA LEU A 330 4.34 18.38 2.23
C LEU A 330 5.73 18.30 2.91
N GLN A 331 5.89 18.94 4.07
CA GLN A 331 7.15 18.87 4.84
C GLN A 331 7.45 17.44 5.28
N TYR A 332 6.45 16.76 5.84
CA TYR A 332 6.57 15.34 6.19
C TYR A 332 6.95 14.48 4.98
N TYR A 333 6.29 14.70 3.84
CA TYR A 333 6.56 13.97 2.60
C TYR A 333 8.02 14.13 2.13
N ILE A 334 8.55 15.35 2.12
CA ILE A 334 9.94 15.62 1.75
C ILE A 334 10.90 14.90 2.70
N TYR A 335 10.63 14.97 4.00
CA TYR A 335 11.44 14.28 5.00
C TYR A 335 11.41 12.76 4.83
N ILE A 336 10.22 12.14 4.76
CA ILE A 336 10.11 10.68 4.66
C ILE A 336 10.72 10.15 3.37
N TYR A 337 10.62 10.93 2.28
CA TYR A 337 11.28 10.62 1.03
C TYR A 337 12.80 10.58 1.21
N ALA A 338 13.38 11.61 1.82
CA ALA A 338 14.81 11.67 2.11
C ALA A 338 15.25 10.50 3.01
N ALA A 339 14.50 10.23 4.07
CA ALA A 339 14.81 9.15 5.00
C ALA A 339 14.79 7.76 4.33
N ILE A 340 13.83 7.53 3.43
CA ILE A 340 13.75 6.27 2.69
C ILE A 340 14.86 6.17 1.63
N ASN A 341 15.27 7.27 1.01
CA ASN A 341 16.43 7.25 0.12
C ASN A 341 17.71 6.78 0.84
N PHE A 342 17.92 7.19 2.09
CA PHE A 342 19.08 6.73 2.88
C PHE A 342 19.09 5.22 3.13
N ILE A 343 17.96 4.54 3.03
CA ILE A 343 17.85 3.09 3.19
C ILE A 343 17.52 2.36 1.89
N GLN A 344 17.50 3.07 0.77
CA GLN A 344 17.14 2.49 -0.52
C GLN A 344 18.11 1.38 -0.94
N PHE A 345 19.36 1.44 -0.49
CA PHE A 345 20.37 0.43 -0.73
C PHE A 345 20.13 -0.88 0.05
N VAL A 346 19.30 -0.86 1.11
CA VAL A 346 18.89 -2.09 1.79
C VAL A 346 17.87 -2.81 0.92
N PRO A 347 18.21 -3.98 0.32
CA PRO A 347 17.29 -4.70 -0.55
C PRO A 347 15.96 -4.91 0.14
N VAL A 348 14.87 -4.86 -0.63
CA VAL A 348 13.51 -5.10 -0.14
C VAL A 348 13.00 -4.04 0.84
N LEU A 349 13.80 -3.56 1.81
CA LEU A 349 13.34 -2.61 2.83
C LEU A 349 13.07 -1.23 2.24
N GLY A 350 14.06 -0.64 1.57
CA GLY A 350 13.94 0.67 0.93
C GLY A 350 12.81 0.68 -0.11
N GLU A 351 12.75 -0.35 -0.96
CA GLU A 351 11.70 -0.47 -1.96
C GLU A 351 10.31 -0.56 -1.32
N ARG A 352 10.14 -1.36 -0.27
CA ARG A 352 8.85 -1.52 0.43
C ARG A 352 8.32 -0.21 0.99
N PHE A 353 9.16 0.58 1.65
CA PHE A 353 8.73 1.87 2.19
C PHE A 353 8.59 2.96 1.13
N MET A 354 9.29 2.85 0.01
CA MET A 354 9.10 3.74 -1.13
C MET A 354 7.64 3.71 -1.66
N TRP A 355 6.91 2.61 -1.51
CA TRP A 355 5.49 2.56 -1.89
C TRP A 355 4.61 3.54 -1.09
N ILE A 356 4.90 3.74 0.21
CA ILE A 356 4.21 4.76 1.01
C ILE A 356 4.46 6.15 0.42
N VAL A 357 5.72 6.43 0.08
CA VAL A 357 6.10 7.71 -0.54
C VAL A 357 5.42 7.90 -1.89
N GLN A 358 5.36 6.86 -2.72
CA GLN A 358 4.69 6.92 -4.03
C GLN A 358 3.19 7.23 -3.90
N ILE A 359 2.50 6.59 -2.97
CA ILE A 359 1.08 6.85 -2.71
C ILE A 359 0.88 8.28 -2.17
N LEU A 360 1.71 8.73 -1.24
CA LEU A 360 1.68 10.11 -0.74
C LEU A 360 1.99 11.12 -1.84
N SER A 361 2.92 10.79 -2.75
CA SER A 361 3.22 11.61 -3.94
C SER A 361 1.97 11.83 -4.79
N ALA A 362 1.27 10.76 -5.14
CA ALA A 362 0.07 10.83 -5.96
C ALA A 362 -1.02 11.69 -5.28
N TYR A 363 -1.18 11.54 -3.97
CA TYR A 363 -2.10 12.37 -3.20
C TYR A 363 -1.73 13.85 -3.25
N LEU A 364 -0.45 14.19 -3.03
CA LEU A 364 0.02 15.58 -3.06
C LEU A 364 0.00 16.17 -4.48
N ILE A 365 0.27 15.37 -5.51
CA ILE A 365 0.09 15.76 -6.91
C ILE A 365 -1.36 16.17 -7.16
N PHE A 366 -2.33 15.37 -6.70
CA PHE A 366 -3.74 15.71 -6.81
C PHE A 366 -4.10 17.01 -6.09
N LYS A 367 -3.62 17.20 -4.87
CA LYS A 367 -3.97 18.37 -4.06
C LYS A 367 -3.24 19.67 -4.46
N ILE A 368 -2.00 19.56 -4.93
CA ILE A 368 -1.12 20.72 -5.15
C ILE A 368 -0.93 21.02 -6.65
N ILE A 369 -0.56 20.01 -7.43
CA ILE A 369 -0.19 20.20 -8.84
C ILE A 369 -1.44 20.24 -9.74
N TYR A 370 -2.34 19.29 -9.58
CA TYR A 370 -3.51 19.12 -10.45
C TYR A 370 -4.35 20.42 -10.62
N PRO A 371 -4.65 21.18 -9.56
CA PRO A 371 -5.42 22.42 -9.69
C PRO A 371 -4.67 23.58 -10.38
N ARG A 372 -3.34 23.45 -10.54
CA ARG A 372 -2.46 24.56 -10.97
C ARG A 372 -1.75 24.31 -12.28
N ASP A 373 -1.29 23.08 -12.51
CA ASP A 373 -0.49 22.71 -13.67
C ASP A 373 -0.81 21.29 -14.14
N LYS A 374 -1.88 21.18 -14.94
CA LYS A 374 -2.28 19.89 -15.51
C LYS A 374 -1.26 19.32 -16.49
N LYS A 375 -0.46 20.18 -17.17
CA LYS A 375 0.53 19.74 -18.16
C LYS A 375 1.64 18.92 -17.52
N LEU A 376 2.01 19.26 -16.28
CA LEU A 376 3.03 18.50 -15.55
C LEU A 376 2.61 17.06 -15.28
N ILE A 377 1.30 16.78 -15.18
CA ILE A 377 0.78 15.43 -14.95
C ILE A 377 1.02 14.52 -16.16
N ILE A 378 1.05 15.09 -17.38
CA ILE A 378 1.33 14.33 -18.60
C ILE A 378 2.72 13.69 -18.54
N TRP A 379 3.72 14.38 -17.99
CA TRP A 379 5.07 13.83 -17.81
C TRP A 379 5.10 12.66 -16.84
N LEU A 380 4.21 12.65 -15.84
CA LEU A 380 4.07 11.56 -14.90
C LEU A 380 3.44 10.31 -15.55
N LEU A 381 2.72 10.47 -16.68
CA LEU A 381 2.20 9.36 -17.47
C LEU A 381 3.31 8.43 -17.95
N ILE A 382 4.47 8.95 -18.31
CA ILE A 382 5.59 8.13 -18.80
C ILE A 382 6.04 7.16 -17.71
N GLY A 383 6.14 7.64 -16.46
CA GLY A 383 6.45 6.79 -15.33
C GLY A 383 5.35 5.76 -15.04
N CYS A 384 4.07 6.17 -15.14
CA CYS A 384 2.91 5.28 -14.93
C CYS A 384 2.81 4.19 -15.99
N SER A 385 2.93 4.55 -17.27
CA SER A 385 2.83 3.60 -18.37
C SER A 385 3.84 2.48 -18.23
N TYR A 386 5.04 2.81 -17.76
CA TYR A 386 6.07 1.82 -17.45
C TYR A 386 5.63 0.86 -16.34
N PHE A 387 5.08 1.36 -15.22
CA PHE A 387 4.60 0.51 -14.13
C PHE A 387 3.46 -0.41 -14.55
N ILE A 388 2.50 0.14 -15.31
CA ILE A 388 1.36 -0.61 -15.82
C ILE A 388 1.88 -1.71 -16.75
N PHE A 389 2.75 -1.36 -17.69
CA PHE A 389 3.30 -2.31 -18.63
C PHE A 389 4.10 -3.42 -17.95
N ARG A 390 5.07 -3.07 -17.08
CA ARG A 390 5.87 -4.06 -16.35
C ARG A 390 5.01 -5.00 -15.52
N ARG A 391 4.01 -4.47 -14.81
CA ARG A 391 3.23 -5.25 -13.85
C ARG A 391 2.15 -6.09 -14.49
N TYR A 392 1.41 -5.53 -15.43
CA TYR A 392 0.21 -6.16 -15.96
C TYR A 392 0.43 -6.88 -17.30
N PHE A 393 1.35 -6.43 -18.11
CA PHE A 393 1.61 -7.04 -19.41
C PHE A 393 2.84 -7.94 -19.41
N TYR A 394 3.94 -7.50 -18.83
CA TYR A 394 5.18 -8.29 -18.84
C TYR A 394 5.20 -9.37 -17.75
N GLY A 395 4.64 -9.10 -16.57
CA GLY A 395 4.63 -10.03 -15.42
C GLY A 395 3.48 -11.04 -15.44
N GLY A 396 2.51 -10.94 -16.34
CA GLY A 396 1.32 -11.81 -16.38
C GLY A 396 0.55 -11.87 -15.05
N ALA A 397 0.76 -10.87 -14.17
CA ALA A 397 0.40 -10.93 -12.76
C ALA A 397 -1.10 -11.13 -12.51
N VAL A 398 -1.97 -10.62 -13.40
CA VAL A 398 -3.42 -10.76 -13.23
C VAL A 398 -3.89 -12.15 -13.62
N SER A 399 -3.50 -12.62 -14.80
CA SER A 399 -3.96 -13.91 -15.34
C SER A 399 -3.45 -15.12 -14.56
N SER A 400 -2.31 -14.97 -13.90
CA SER A 400 -1.74 -16.03 -13.06
C SER A 400 -2.23 -15.99 -11.60
N SER A 401 -2.68 -14.81 -11.13
CA SER A 401 -3.08 -14.64 -9.71
C SER A 401 -4.52 -15.00 -9.41
N VAL A 402 -5.39 -14.96 -10.41
CA VAL A 402 -6.85 -15.18 -10.23
C VAL A 402 -7.40 -15.92 -11.43
N PRO A 403 -8.25 -16.94 -11.24
CA PRO A 403 -8.86 -17.66 -12.34
C PRO A 403 -9.82 -16.76 -13.13
N LEU A 404 -9.92 -17.00 -14.43
CA LEU A 404 -10.70 -16.14 -15.35
C LEU A 404 -12.19 -16.08 -15.03
N ASN A 405 -12.74 -17.16 -14.38
CA ASN A 405 -14.16 -17.22 -14.00
C ASN A 405 -14.61 -16.05 -13.09
N VAL A 406 -13.69 -15.47 -12.30
CA VAL A 406 -13.97 -14.28 -11.47
C VAL A 406 -14.45 -13.08 -12.29
N PHE A 407 -14.10 -13.02 -13.58
CA PHE A 407 -14.45 -11.90 -14.45
C PHE A 407 -15.80 -12.08 -15.19
N TYR A 408 -16.33 -13.31 -15.27
CA TYR A 408 -17.58 -13.56 -16.01
C TYR A 408 -18.66 -14.31 -15.24
N ASN A 409 -18.33 -15.00 -14.13
CA ASN A 409 -19.32 -15.75 -13.37
C ASN A 409 -20.17 -14.85 -12.46
N PRO A 410 -21.44 -15.23 -12.18
CA PRO A 410 -22.26 -14.55 -11.18
C PRO A 410 -21.76 -14.80 -9.75
N ALA A 411 -22.04 -13.87 -8.82
CA ALA A 411 -21.59 -13.95 -7.46
C ALA A 411 -21.99 -15.25 -6.73
N PRO A 412 -23.21 -15.78 -6.86
CA PRO A 412 -23.58 -17.04 -6.24
C PRO A 412 -22.73 -18.22 -6.72
N SER A 413 -22.42 -18.31 -8.02
CA SER A 413 -21.53 -19.34 -8.55
C SER A 413 -20.13 -19.24 -7.96
N LEU A 414 -19.55 -18.05 -7.93
CA LEU A 414 -18.23 -17.81 -7.34
C LEU A 414 -18.17 -18.19 -5.86
N ILE A 415 -19.26 -18.00 -5.11
CA ILE A 415 -19.33 -18.39 -3.70
C ILE A 415 -19.51 -19.93 -3.58
N LEU A 416 -20.33 -20.55 -4.43
CA LEU A 416 -20.58 -21.99 -4.38
C LEU A 416 -19.39 -22.82 -4.87
N ASP A 417 -18.71 -22.41 -5.94
CA ASP A 417 -17.47 -23.05 -6.42
C ASP A 417 -16.45 -23.19 -5.27
N PHE A 418 -16.53 -22.29 -4.33
CA PHE A 418 -15.61 -22.19 -3.22
C PHE A 418 -15.94 -23.13 -2.05
N TRP A 419 -17.21 -23.42 -1.81
CA TRP A 419 -17.63 -24.34 -0.74
C TRP A 419 -17.48 -25.81 -1.14
N GLY A 420 -16.92 -26.10 -2.33
CA GLY A 420 -16.75 -27.47 -2.81
C GLY A 420 -18.06 -28.16 -3.20
N VAL A 421 -19.12 -27.38 -3.43
CA VAL A 421 -20.44 -27.90 -3.83
C VAL A 421 -20.46 -28.26 -5.32
N THR A 422 -19.59 -27.62 -6.11
CA THR A 422 -19.33 -28.00 -7.51
C THR A 422 -18.08 -28.87 -7.53
N GLY A 423 -18.22 -30.17 -7.49
CA GLY A 423 -17.12 -31.15 -7.51
C GLY A 423 -16.23 -30.96 -8.75
N TYR A 424 -15.08 -30.29 -8.53
CA TYR A 424 -13.90 -30.31 -9.37
C TYR A 424 -12.70 -30.77 -8.56
#